data_f157e6482afb5490684d4de64df42df5
#
_entry.id   f157e6482afb5490684d4de64df42df5
#
_cell.length_a   1.000
_cell.length_b   1.000
_cell.length_c   1.000
_cell.angle_alpha   90.00
_cell.angle_beta   90.00
_cell.angle_gamma   90.00
#
_symmetry.space_group_name_H-M   'P 1'
#
loop_
_entity.id
_entity.type
_entity.pdbx_description
1 polymer ?
#
loop_
_entity_poly.entity_id
_entity_poly.type
_entity_poly.pdbx_seq_one_letter_code
_entity_poly.pdbx_strand_id
1 'polypeptide(L)'
;MYKRQAQYQSDTKCERCNGHRLKDEALCVKIDGLHISEVTEKSILDAAKWFENLKFNLDKRQVKIAEHILKEINERLNFLLNVGLDYLTLSRESGTLSGGEAQRIRLASQIGSGLTGVLYVLDEPSIGLHQKDNVKPVSYTHLTLPTINWV
;
A
#
# COMPACT_ATOMS: atom_id res chain seq x y z
N MET A 1 -19.04 -6.19 -26.66
CA MET A 1 -19.88 -7.30 -26.18
C MET A 1 -19.69 -7.60 -24.68
N TYR A 2 -18.53 -7.39 -24.09
CA TYR A 2 -18.22 -7.70 -22.69
C TYR A 2 -18.89 -6.83 -21.62
N LYS A 3 -19.29 -5.58 -21.92
CA LYS A 3 -19.90 -4.66 -20.93
C LYS A 3 -21.26 -5.11 -20.38
N ARG A 4 -22.02 -5.93 -21.10
CA ARG A 4 -23.32 -6.45 -20.63
C ARG A 4 -23.19 -7.65 -19.68
N GLN A 5 -22.12 -8.41 -19.78
CA GLN A 5 -21.89 -9.58 -18.91
C GLN A 5 -21.49 -9.18 -17.49
N ALA A 6 -20.78 -8.05 -17.32
CA ALA A 6 -20.39 -7.55 -16.01
C ALA A 6 -21.59 -7.18 -15.10
N GLN A 7 -22.76 -6.88 -15.67
CA GLN A 7 -23.97 -6.59 -14.91
C GLN A 7 -24.60 -7.80 -14.23
N TYR A 8 -24.22 -9.02 -14.66
CA TYR A 8 -24.75 -10.28 -14.13
C TYR A 8 -23.71 -11.04 -13.27
N GLN A 9 -22.55 -10.45 -13.06
CA GLN A 9 -21.54 -10.99 -12.15
C GLN A 9 -21.81 -10.47 -10.75
N SER A 10 -22.07 -11.39 -9.82
CA SER A 10 -22.11 -11.11 -8.39
C SER A 10 -20.83 -11.61 -7.75
N ASP A 11 -20.14 -10.74 -7.03
CA ASP A 11 -18.96 -11.11 -6.25
C ASP A 11 -19.40 -11.86 -4.98
N THR A 12 -19.45 -13.18 -5.08
CA THR A 12 -19.69 -14.04 -3.91
C THR A 12 -18.37 -14.56 -3.37
N LYS A 13 -18.23 -14.56 -2.04
CA LYS A 13 -17.06 -15.14 -1.40
C LYS A 13 -17.00 -16.63 -1.69
N CYS A 14 -15.81 -17.13 -2.04
CA CYS A 14 -15.58 -18.55 -2.24
C CYS A 14 -15.82 -19.30 -0.93
N GLU A 15 -16.73 -20.30 -0.94
CA GLU A 15 -17.06 -21.09 0.25
C GLU A 15 -15.87 -21.85 0.82
N ARG A 16 -14.91 -22.25 -0.03
CA ARG A 16 -13.73 -23.02 0.39
C ARG A 16 -12.69 -22.17 1.09
N CYS A 17 -12.41 -20.94 0.59
CA CYS A 17 -11.36 -20.09 1.17
C CYS A 17 -11.93 -18.89 1.93
N ASN A 18 -13.24 -18.74 2.07
CA ASN A 18 -13.93 -17.65 2.77
C ASN A 18 -13.44 -16.22 2.39
N GLY A 19 -12.92 -16.09 1.15
CA GLY A 19 -12.37 -14.84 0.66
C GLY A 19 -10.87 -14.64 0.90
N HIS A 20 -10.20 -15.54 1.62
CA HIS A 20 -8.76 -15.42 1.91
C HIS A 20 -7.86 -15.64 0.69
N ARG A 21 -8.38 -16.24 -0.39
CA ARG A 21 -7.65 -16.54 -1.66
C ARG A 21 -6.43 -17.44 -1.48
N LEU A 22 -6.29 -18.07 -0.31
CA LEU A 22 -5.20 -18.96 0.07
C LEU A 22 -5.73 -20.34 0.44
N LYS A 23 -4.86 -21.33 0.38
CA LYS A 23 -5.14 -22.67 0.89
C LYS A 23 -5.01 -22.70 2.41
N ASP A 24 -5.71 -23.65 3.05
CA ASP A 24 -5.70 -23.78 4.52
C ASP A 24 -4.29 -24.04 5.06
N GLU A 25 -3.44 -24.79 4.30
CA GLU A 25 -2.06 -25.04 4.70
C GLU A 25 -1.22 -23.76 4.74
N ALA A 26 -1.51 -22.78 3.88
CA ALA A 26 -0.82 -21.49 3.89
C ALA A 26 -1.27 -20.62 5.06
N LEU A 27 -2.52 -20.75 5.51
CA LEU A 27 -3.05 -20.03 6.68
C LEU A 27 -2.56 -20.60 8.00
N CYS A 28 -1.99 -21.80 8.02
CA CYS A 28 -1.35 -22.39 9.20
C CYS A 28 -0.07 -21.64 9.60
N VAL A 29 0.57 -20.93 8.65
CA VAL A 29 1.77 -20.11 8.94
C VAL A 29 1.33 -18.83 9.63
N LYS A 30 1.75 -18.67 10.90
CA LYS A 30 1.43 -17.50 11.71
C LYS A 30 2.70 -16.80 12.16
N ILE A 31 2.65 -15.47 12.17
CA ILE A 31 3.68 -14.61 12.73
C ILE A 31 3.00 -13.76 13.81
N ASP A 32 3.51 -13.80 15.02
CA ASP A 32 2.90 -13.10 16.16
C ASP A 32 1.38 -13.43 16.32
N GLY A 33 1.04 -14.72 16.13
CA GLY A 33 -0.32 -15.24 16.26
C GLY A 33 -1.26 -14.97 15.10
N LEU A 34 -0.89 -14.13 14.12
CA LEU A 34 -1.71 -13.77 12.96
C LEU A 34 -1.23 -14.46 11.68
N HIS A 35 -2.16 -14.90 10.84
CA HIS A 35 -1.85 -15.34 9.47
C HIS A 35 -1.93 -14.15 8.49
N ILE A 36 -1.39 -14.35 7.29
CA ILE A 36 -1.23 -13.27 6.31
C ILE A 36 -2.55 -12.56 5.94
N SER A 37 -3.66 -13.28 5.85
CA SER A 37 -4.96 -12.68 5.51
C SER A 37 -5.43 -11.71 6.60
N GLU A 38 -5.27 -12.05 7.89
CA GLU A 38 -5.64 -11.17 9.00
C GLU A 38 -4.80 -9.88 8.99
N VAL A 39 -3.53 -10.00 8.63
CA VAL A 39 -2.66 -8.82 8.51
C VAL A 39 -3.07 -7.94 7.32
N THR A 40 -3.41 -8.54 6.18
CA THR A 40 -3.82 -7.78 4.99
C THR A 40 -5.21 -7.15 5.10
N GLU A 41 -6.08 -7.65 5.98
CA GLU A 41 -7.38 -7.07 6.29
C GLU A 41 -7.30 -5.82 7.18
N LYS A 42 -6.18 -5.63 7.88
CA LYS A 42 -5.95 -4.39 8.65
C LYS A 42 -5.85 -3.17 7.74
N SER A 43 -6.19 -1.99 8.30
CA SER A 43 -5.88 -0.74 7.62
C SER A 43 -4.36 -0.59 7.42
N ILE A 44 -3.94 0.17 6.40
CA ILE A 44 -2.51 0.44 6.17
C ILE A 44 -1.86 1.05 7.42
N LEU A 45 -2.59 1.91 8.14
CA LEU A 45 -2.12 2.50 9.40
C LEU A 45 -1.88 1.42 10.47
N ASP A 46 -2.85 0.51 10.67
CA ASP A 46 -2.75 -0.52 11.70
C ASP A 46 -1.73 -1.60 11.31
N ALA A 47 -1.64 -1.92 10.02
CA ALA A 47 -0.61 -2.81 9.51
C ALA A 47 0.79 -2.24 9.75
N ALA A 48 1.02 -0.94 9.48
CA ALA A 48 2.30 -0.28 9.72
C ALA A 48 2.69 -0.36 11.21
N LYS A 49 1.77 -0.02 12.11
CA LYS A 49 1.99 -0.14 13.57
C LYS A 49 2.32 -1.58 14.00
N TRP A 50 1.63 -2.55 13.40
CA TRP A 50 1.87 -3.96 13.71
C TRP A 50 3.26 -4.39 13.25
N PHE A 51 3.68 -4.03 12.03
CA PHE A 51 5.02 -4.35 11.52
C PHE A 51 6.14 -3.64 12.30
N GLU A 52 5.93 -2.41 12.77
CA GLU A 52 6.87 -1.71 13.64
C GLU A 52 7.07 -2.41 14.98
N ASN A 53 5.98 -2.91 15.57
CA ASN A 53 6.01 -3.59 16.86
C ASN A 53 6.49 -5.05 16.75
N LEU A 54 6.41 -5.66 15.57
CA LEU A 54 6.72 -7.07 15.36
C LEU A 54 8.13 -7.47 15.83
N LYS A 55 9.12 -6.58 15.64
CA LYS A 55 10.51 -6.82 16.08
C LYS A 55 10.67 -7.03 17.59
N PHE A 56 9.74 -6.57 18.41
CA PHE A 56 9.77 -6.77 19.86
C PHE A 56 9.21 -8.14 20.28
N ASN A 57 8.40 -8.75 19.41
CA ASN A 57 7.75 -10.03 19.65
C ASN A 57 8.49 -11.22 19.03
N LEU A 58 9.54 -10.96 18.24
CA LEU A 58 10.33 -11.98 17.55
C LEU A 58 11.60 -12.34 18.34
N ASP A 59 12.03 -13.59 18.23
CA ASP A 59 13.30 -14.05 18.76
C ASP A 59 14.49 -13.36 18.08
N LYS A 60 15.64 -13.23 18.77
CA LYS A 60 16.87 -12.60 18.25
C LYS A 60 17.31 -13.14 16.88
N ARG A 61 17.13 -14.45 16.63
CA ARG A 61 17.45 -15.09 15.37
C ARG A 61 16.46 -14.66 14.26
N GLN A 62 15.17 -14.64 14.60
CA GLN A 62 14.11 -14.22 13.67
C GLN A 62 14.23 -12.74 13.32
N VAL A 63 14.54 -11.88 14.29
CA VAL A 63 14.78 -10.44 14.05
C VAL A 63 15.89 -10.25 13.04
N LYS A 64 17.03 -10.94 13.18
CA LYS A 64 18.15 -10.82 12.26
C LYS A 64 17.81 -11.25 10.83
N ILE A 65 16.95 -12.27 10.67
CA ILE A 65 16.48 -12.74 9.36
C ILE A 65 15.48 -11.73 8.77
N ALA A 66 14.57 -11.19 9.60
CA ALA A 66 13.48 -10.34 9.17
C ALA A 66 13.87 -8.86 9.00
N GLU A 67 15.02 -8.44 9.52
CA GLU A 67 15.42 -7.01 9.60
C GLU A 67 15.32 -6.30 8.24
N HIS A 68 15.91 -6.88 7.21
CA HIS A 68 15.86 -6.29 5.87
C HIS A 68 14.45 -6.27 5.28
N ILE A 69 13.70 -7.36 5.48
CA ILE A 69 12.32 -7.51 4.98
C ILE A 69 11.40 -6.51 5.68
N LEU A 70 11.50 -6.39 7.02
CA LEU A 70 10.70 -5.45 7.80
C LEU A 70 11.01 -4.00 7.43
N LYS A 71 12.27 -3.69 7.16
CA LYS A 71 12.67 -2.36 6.70
C LYS A 71 11.97 -2.01 5.39
N GLU A 72 12.03 -2.88 4.38
CA GLU A 72 11.37 -2.64 3.09
C GLU A 72 9.84 -2.54 3.21
N ILE A 73 9.22 -3.41 4.02
CA ILE A 73 7.77 -3.36 4.25
C ILE A 73 7.38 -2.02 4.88
N ASN A 74 8.09 -1.60 5.94
CA ASN A 74 7.80 -0.35 6.63
C ASN A 74 8.01 0.87 5.73
N GLU A 75 9.04 0.89 4.90
CA GLU A 75 9.27 1.95 3.92
C GLU A 75 8.07 2.05 2.95
N ARG A 76 7.62 0.94 2.38
CA ARG A 76 6.48 0.90 1.46
C ARG A 76 5.16 1.31 2.11
N LEU A 77 4.89 0.84 3.34
CA LEU A 77 3.72 1.25 4.10
C LEU A 77 3.75 2.74 4.43
N ASN A 78 4.91 3.27 4.83
CA ASN A 78 5.09 4.70 5.08
C ASN A 78 4.84 5.55 3.83
N PHE A 79 5.23 5.09 2.63
CA PHE A 79 4.88 5.79 1.39
C PHE A 79 3.36 5.83 1.18
N LEU A 80 2.65 4.75 1.43
CA LEU A 80 1.18 4.72 1.33
C LEU A 80 0.52 5.66 2.36
N LEU A 81 1.03 5.71 3.60
CA LEU A 81 0.58 6.64 4.63
C LEU A 81 0.83 8.10 4.23
N ASN A 82 1.99 8.38 3.65
CA ASN A 82 2.37 9.73 3.23
C ASN A 82 1.49 10.28 2.10
N VAL A 83 0.98 9.42 1.23
CA VAL A 83 0.02 9.83 0.18
C VAL A 83 -1.44 9.82 0.66
N GLY A 84 -1.69 9.61 1.98
CA GLY A 84 -3.01 9.70 2.58
C GLY A 84 -3.91 8.49 2.30
N LEU A 85 -3.35 7.28 2.24
CA LEU A 85 -4.07 6.02 2.04
C LEU A 85 -4.13 5.16 3.31
N ASP A 86 -4.11 5.78 4.47
CA ASP A 86 -4.08 5.17 5.79
C ASP A 86 -5.29 4.27 6.09
N TYR A 87 -6.46 4.61 5.53
CA TYR A 87 -7.73 3.91 5.72
C TYR A 87 -7.92 2.69 4.83
N LEU A 88 -7.13 2.52 3.76
CA LEU A 88 -7.25 1.37 2.87
C LEU A 88 -6.72 0.10 3.53
N THR A 89 -7.21 -1.06 3.06
CA THR A 89 -6.68 -2.37 3.43
C THR A 89 -5.86 -2.96 2.29
N LEU A 90 -4.84 -3.75 2.61
CA LEU A 90 -4.01 -4.41 1.59
C LEU A 90 -4.78 -5.51 0.84
N SER A 91 -5.85 -6.05 1.43
CA SER A 91 -6.73 -7.05 0.82
C SER A 91 -7.70 -6.47 -0.21
N ARG A 92 -7.82 -5.12 -0.28
CA ARG A 92 -8.79 -4.45 -1.13
C ARG A 92 -8.52 -4.72 -2.61
N GLU A 93 -9.58 -5.01 -3.35
CA GLU A 93 -9.50 -5.27 -4.78
C GLU A 93 -9.25 -4.00 -5.58
N SER A 94 -8.35 -4.09 -6.57
CA SER A 94 -8.00 -2.94 -7.42
C SER A 94 -9.19 -2.38 -8.20
N GLY A 95 -10.17 -3.22 -8.54
CA GLY A 95 -11.38 -2.79 -9.23
C GLY A 95 -12.33 -1.93 -8.39
N THR A 96 -12.18 -1.94 -7.06
CA THR A 96 -12.99 -1.15 -6.12
C THR A 96 -12.36 0.19 -5.76
N LEU A 97 -11.15 0.46 -6.24
CA LEU A 97 -10.43 1.71 -5.97
C LEU A 97 -11.03 2.87 -6.78
N SER A 98 -11.16 4.02 -6.16
CA SER A 98 -11.44 5.26 -6.88
C SER A 98 -10.27 5.67 -7.76
N GLY A 99 -10.52 6.51 -8.78
CA GLY A 99 -9.45 7.01 -9.64
C GLY A 99 -8.33 7.70 -8.87
N GLY A 100 -8.67 8.51 -7.86
CA GLY A 100 -7.70 9.19 -7.00
C GLY A 100 -6.90 8.22 -6.11
N GLU A 101 -7.51 7.16 -5.58
CA GLU A 101 -6.80 6.13 -4.82
C GLU A 101 -5.81 5.37 -5.70
N ALA A 102 -6.24 4.94 -6.89
CA ALA A 102 -5.38 4.25 -7.84
C ALA A 102 -4.19 5.12 -8.27
N GLN A 103 -4.40 6.42 -8.48
CA GLN A 103 -3.34 7.37 -8.82
C GLN A 103 -2.35 7.53 -7.67
N ARG A 104 -2.81 7.67 -6.43
CA ARG A 104 -1.95 7.75 -5.24
C ARG A 104 -1.13 6.49 -5.01
N ILE A 105 -1.71 5.31 -5.23
CA ILE A 105 -0.96 4.04 -5.17
C ILE A 105 0.15 4.01 -6.22
N ARG A 106 -0.12 4.46 -7.46
CA ARG A 106 0.91 4.57 -8.50
C ARG A 106 2.02 5.55 -8.10
N LEU A 107 1.65 6.70 -7.55
CA LEU A 107 2.61 7.70 -7.06
C LEU A 107 3.49 7.12 -5.95
N ALA A 108 2.90 6.48 -4.94
CA ALA A 108 3.62 5.82 -3.86
C ALA A 108 4.57 4.73 -4.38
N SER A 109 4.13 3.94 -5.36
CA SER A 109 4.93 2.89 -6.00
C SER A 109 6.12 3.45 -6.80
N GLN A 110 5.95 4.57 -7.49
CA GLN A 110 7.01 5.22 -8.26
C GLN A 110 8.06 5.86 -7.37
N ILE A 111 7.62 6.63 -6.36
CA ILE A 111 8.52 7.29 -5.40
C ILE A 111 9.21 6.25 -4.50
N GLY A 112 8.45 5.23 -4.07
CA GLY A 112 8.94 4.16 -3.21
C GLY A 112 9.96 3.22 -3.87
N SER A 113 10.15 3.30 -5.20
CA SER A 113 11.19 2.53 -5.89
C SER A 113 12.61 3.00 -5.57
N GLY A 114 12.76 4.16 -4.91
CA GLY A 114 14.08 4.71 -4.52
C GLY A 114 15.03 5.01 -5.68
N LEU A 115 14.53 5.05 -6.90
CA LEU A 115 15.34 5.35 -8.09
C LEU A 115 15.76 6.83 -8.04
N THR A 116 17.02 7.07 -7.76
CA THR A 116 17.64 8.39 -7.83
C THR A 116 18.00 8.73 -9.28
N GLY A 117 17.81 10.00 -9.68
CA GLY A 117 18.15 10.46 -11.03
C GLY A 117 17.08 10.19 -12.11
N VAL A 118 15.87 9.80 -11.73
CA VAL A 118 14.73 9.62 -12.63
C VAL A 118 13.80 10.82 -12.52
N LEU A 119 13.39 11.36 -13.67
CA LEU A 119 12.37 12.41 -13.76
C LEU A 119 10.98 11.78 -13.80
N TYR A 120 10.15 12.05 -12.81
CA TYR A 120 8.76 11.66 -12.79
C TYR A 120 7.88 12.80 -13.27
N VAL A 121 7.16 12.59 -14.37
CA VAL A 121 6.16 13.53 -14.88
C VAL A 121 4.79 13.08 -14.38
N LEU A 122 4.14 13.89 -13.57
CA LEU A 122 2.85 13.61 -12.97
C LEU A 122 1.84 14.61 -13.50
N ASP A 123 0.73 14.10 -14.03
CA ASP A 123 -0.41 14.91 -14.46
C ASP A 123 -1.41 14.99 -13.30
N GLU A 124 -1.68 16.23 -12.85
CA GLU A 124 -2.60 16.55 -11.74
C GLU A 124 -2.47 15.64 -10.50
N PRO A 125 -1.29 15.52 -9.87
CA PRO A 125 -1.04 14.56 -8.78
C PRO A 125 -1.87 14.85 -7.51
N SER A 126 -2.52 16.02 -7.43
CA SER A 126 -3.37 16.44 -6.32
C SER A 126 -4.85 16.06 -6.48
N ILE A 127 -5.25 15.45 -7.60
CA ILE A 127 -6.65 15.03 -7.80
C ILE A 127 -7.09 14.07 -6.69
N GLY A 128 -8.21 14.41 -6.03
CA GLY A 128 -8.79 13.60 -4.96
C GLY A 128 -8.11 13.73 -3.61
N LEU A 129 -7.15 14.63 -3.44
CA LEU A 129 -6.60 14.99 -2.13
C LEU A 129 -7.44 16.05 -1.45
N HIS A 130 -7.67 15.87 -0.14
CA HIS A 130 -8.23 16.95 0.68
C HIS A 130 -7.17 18.05 0.83
N GLN A 131 -7.59 19.32 1.02
CA GLN A 131 -6.66 20.46 1.15
C GLN A 131 -5.56 20.23 2.20
N LYS A 132 -5.86 19.54 3.30
CA LYS A 132 -4.89 19.17 4.34
C LYS A 132 -3.84 18.17 3.88
N ASP A 133 -4.15 17.34 2.88
CA ASP A 133 -3.26 16.30 2.37
C ASP A 133 -2.40 16.80 1.19
N ASN A 134 -2.76 17.95 0.60
CA ASN A 134 -1.99 18.57 -0.49
C ASN A 134 -0.56 18.99 -0.08
N VAL A 135 -0.33 19.24 1.19
CA VAL A 135 1.01 19.62 1.69
C VAL A 135 2.01 18.48 1.58
N LYS A 136 1.55 17.24 1.72
CA LYS A 136 2.42 16.03 1.68
C LYS A 136 3.03 15.77 0.29
N PRO A 137 2.24 15.66 -0.81
CA PRO A 137 2.82 15.50 -2.15
C PRO A 137 3.66 16.69 -2.60
N VAL A 138 3.29 17.93 -2.24
CA VAL A 138 4.07 19.14 -2.56
C VAL A 138 5.46 19.09 -1.91
N SER A 139 5.57 18.56 -0.69
CA SER A 139 6.85 18.37 -0.01
C SER A 139 7.82 17.48 -0.80
N TYR A 140 7.30 16.44 -1.49
CA TYR A 140 8.14 15.58 -2.32
C TYR A 140 8.49 16.19 -3.69
N THR A 141 7.61 17.01 -4.27
CA THR A 141 7.87 17.66 -5.57
C THR A 141 8.86 18.81 -5.44
N HIS A 142 8.89 19.52 -4.31
CA HIS A 142 9.87 20.58 -4.06
C HIS A 142 11.32 20.10 -3.94
N LEU A 143 11.54 18.82 -3.62
CA LEU A 143 12.88 18.23 -3.57
C LEU A 143 13.46 17.87 -4.95
N THR A 144 12.67 17.93 -6.03
CA THR A 144 13.05 17.38 -7.33
C THR A 144 12.93 18.32 -8.53
N LEU A 145 12.35 19.51 -8.37
CA LEU A 145 12.25 20.48 -9.48
C LEU A 145 13.24 21.64 -9.29
N PRO A 146 14.33 21.68 -10.09
CA PRO A 146 15.03 22.95 -10.26
C PRO A 146 14.04 23.93 -10.91
N THR A 147 13.80 25.06 -10.29
CA THR A 147 13.05 26.17 -10.88
C THR A 147 13.69 26.53 -12.21
N ILE A 148 13.06 26.16 -13.32
CA ILE A 148 13.44 26.69 -14.61
C ILE A 148 12.86 28.11 -14.63
N ASN A 149 13.71 29.10 -14.32
CA ASN A 149 13.40 30.48 -14.59
C ASN A 149 13.36 30.65 -16.12
N TRP A 150 12.19 30.86 -16.67
CA TRP A 150 12.04 31.36 -18.02
C TRP A 150 12.51 32.82 -18.03
N VAL A 151 13.61 33.07 -18.75
CA VAL A 151 14.03 34.41 -19.15
C VAL A 151 13.32 34.75 -20.47
#